data_03b205f1883c9c59cd22e204a84f3f7b
#
_entry.id   03b205f1883c9c59cd22e204a84f3f7b
#
_cell.length_a   1.000
_cell.length_b   1.000
_cell.length_c   1.000
_cell.angle_alpha   90.00
_cell.angle_beta   90.00
_cell.angle_gamma   90.00
#
_symmetry.space_group_name_H-M   'P 1'
#
loop_
_entity.id
_entity.type
_entity.pdbx_description
1 polymer ?
#
loop_
_entity_poly.entity_id
_entity_poly.type
_entity_poly.pdbx_seq_one_letter_code
_entity_poly.pdbx_strand_id
1 'polypeptide(L)'
;HPAPASSTRRNPHGNATLTLLLLSHYKAKERHIMSRPLRSATSTQGRNMAGARALWRATGMTDGDFGKPIIAIANSYTQFVPGHVHLKNMGDLVAGAIEAAGGVAKEFNTIAVDDGIAMGHDGMLYSLPSRDLIADCVETMVNAHRADALVCISNCDKITPGMLLAAMRLNIPTIFVSGGPMESGAAVDGVVEHRLDLIDAMVMAVDDSVSDNQLASIEANACPTCGSCAGMFTANSMNCLNEAIGLALPGNGTTLATQIERKKLFTEAGTRIVDMCRAYYDNEDDSVLPRSIATKAAFENAMSLDVAMGGSTNTVLHILAIANEAGVDFTLDDIDAISRRVPCLCKVAPNSTTYHIEHVHRAGGIPALLGELDRAGLLNRD
;
A
#
# COMPACT_ATOMS: atom_id res chain seq x y z
N HIS A 1 28.17 -75.60 39.41
CA HIS A 1 26.91 -76.27 39.72
C HIS A 1 25.70 -75.54 39.19
N PRO A 2 24.61 -76.22 38.77
CA PRO A 2 23.86 -75.88 37.60
C PRO A 2 22.56 -75.10 37.91
N ALA A 3 22.02 -74.48 36.87
CA ALA A 3 20.71 -73.82 36.81
C ALA A 3 19.52 -74.80 37.05
N PRO A 4 18.35 -74.26 37.32
CA PRO A 4 17.18 -74.82 36.66
C PRO A 4 16.40 -73.80 35.82
N ALA A 5 15.84 -74.34 34.74
CA ALA A 5 14.97 -73.70 33.78
C ALA A 5 13.60 -73.31 34.35
N SER A 6 13.03 -72.20 33.94
CA SER A 6 11.59 -71.95 34.09
C SER A 6 11.00 -71.41 32.78
N SER A 7 9.99 -72.08 32.35
CA SER A 7 9.16 -71.90 31.21
C SER A 7 8.39 -70.59 31.27
N THR A 8 8.47 -69.77 30.24
CA THR A 8 7.58 -68.59 30.00
C THR A 8 6.58 -68.88 28.90
N ARG A 9 5.31 -68.96 29.25
CA ARG A 9 4.16 -68.97 28.34
C ARG A 9 4.11 -67.71 27.58
N ARG A 10 4.09 -67.78 26.26
CA ARG A 10 3.78 -66.65 25.37
C ARG A 10 2.28 -66.34 25.40
N ASN A 11 1.95 -65.07 25.62
CA ASN A 11 0.59 -64.56 25.54
C ASN A 11 0.44 -63.85 24.17
N PRO A 12 -0.49 -64.26 23.26
CA PRO A 12 -0.54 -63.79 21.87
C PRO A 12 -1.48 -62.60 21.64
N HIS A 13 -1.87 -61.83 22.63
CA HIS A 13 -2.89 -60.77 22.42
C HIS A 13 -2.46 -59.34 22.80
N GLY A 14 -1.17 -58.98 22.71
CA GLY A 14 -0.68 -57.66 23.16
C GLY A 14 -0.20 -56.66 22.09
N ASN A 15 -0.07 -57.05 20.82
CA ASN A 15 0.67 -56.20 19.85
C ASN A 15 -0.13 -55.51 18.72
N ALA A 16 -1.45 -55.74 18.62
CA ALA A 16 -2.23 -55.13 17.54
C ALA A 16 -2.73 -53.70 17.87
N THR A 17 -2.93 -53.39 19.14
CA THR A 17 -3.53 -52.08 19.54
C THR A 17 -2.50 -50.97 19.64
N LEU A 18 -1.22 -51.26 19.94
CA LEU A 18 -0.17 -50.24 20.00
C LEU A 18 0.30 -49.77 18.62
N THR A 19 0.27 -50.66 17.62
CA THR A 19 0.64 -50.30 16.21
C THR A 19 -0.41 -49.42 15.54
N LEU A 20 -1.69 -49.59 15.88
CA LEU A 20 -2.77 -48.74 15.37
C LEU A 20 -2.80 -47.34 16.01
N LEU A 21 -2.39 -47.21 17.27
CA LEU A 21 -2.27 -45.91 17.96
C LEU A 21 -1.05 -45.10 17.45
N LEU A 22 0.03 -45.72 17.05
CA LEU A 22 1.19 -45.03 16.47
C LEU A 22 0.97 -44.63 15.01
N LEU A 23 0.12 -45.33 14.26
CA LEU A 23 -0.26 -44.96 12.90
C LEU A 23 -1.30 -43.84 12.82
N SER A 24 -2.08 -43.62 13.92
CA SER A 24 -3.05 -42.52 13.96
C SER A 24 -2.41 -41.16 14.27
N HIS A 25 -1.18 -41.11 14.77
CA HIS A 25 -0.44 -39.85 15.02
C HIS A 25 0.50 -39.45 13.88
N TYR A 26 0.68 -40.30 12.90
CA TYR A 26 1.38 -39.97 11.64
C TYR A 26 0.36 -39.64 10.53
N LYS A 27 -0.62 -38.79 10.82
CA LYS A 27 -1.18 -38.00 9.74
C LYS A 27 -0.05 -37.09 9.24
N ALA A 28 0.61 -37.54 8.17
CA ALA A 28 1.46 -36.67 7.39
C ALA A 28 0.65 -35.40 7.19
N LYS A 29 1.14 -34.25 7.68
CA LYS A 29 0.70 -32.96 7.18
C LYS A 29 0.81 -33.10 5.66
N GLU A 30 -0.31 -33.22 4.97
CA GLU A 30 -0.32 -33.09 3.52
C GLU A 30 0.46 -31.82 3.23
N ARG A 31 1.64 -31.96 2.66
CA ARG A 31 2.40 -30.81 2.17
C ARG A 31 1.51 -30.24 1.08
N HIS A 32 0.91 -29.10 1.36
CA HIS A 32 0.27 -28.32 0.32
C HIS A 32 1.33 -28.06 -0.77
N ILE A 33 1.19 -28.74 -1.90
CA ILE A 33 2.12 -28.62 -3.03
C ILE A 33 1.63 -27.39 -3.77
N MET A 34 2.34 -26.28 -3.63
CA MET A 34 2.13 -25.10 -4.45
C MET A 34 2.35 -25.49 -5.92
N SER A 35 1.48 -25.05 -6.81
CA SER A 35 1.62 -25.31 -8.24
C SER A 35 2.78 -24.49 -8.83
N ARG A 36 3.05 -23.29 -8.29
CA ARG A 36 4.22 -22.45 -8.61
C ARG A 36 5.19 -22.39 -7.44
N PRO A 37 6.51 -22.52 -7.66
CA PRO A 37 7.49 -22.36 -6.58
C PRO A 37 7.53 -20.92 -6.11
N LEU A 38 7.63 -20.73 -4.79
CA LEU A 38 7.91 -19.40 -4.20
C LEU A 38 9.25 -18.86 -4.73
N ARG A 39 9.32 -17.56 -4.98
CA ARG A 39 10.59 -16.87 -5.32
C ARG A 39 11.59 -17.01 -4.18
N SER A 40 11.14 -16.91 -2.94
CA SER A 40 11.93 -17.05 -1.72
C SER A 40 12.54 -18.44 -1.54
N ALA A 41 12.01 -19.47 -2.22
CA ALA A 41 12.60 -20.81 -2.24
C ALA A 41 14.08 -20.80 -2.67
N THR A 42 14.47 -19.83 -3.51
CA THR A 42 15.86 -19.63 -3.95
C THR A 42 16.83 -19.43 -2.77
N SER A 43 16.40 -18.77 -1.69
CA SER A 43 17.25 -18.50 -0.50
C SER A 43 16.88 -19.35 0.72
N THR A 44 15.70 -19.98 0.71
CA THR A 44 15.18 -20.72 1.86
C THR A 44 15.30 -22.24 1.72
N GLN A 45 15.53 -22.77 0.50
CA GLN A 45 15.56 -24.21 0.25
C GLN A 45 16.92 -24.68 -0.29
N GLY A 46 17.15 -25.99 -0.20
CA GLY A 46 18.37 -26.64 -0.68
C GLY A 46 19.56 -26.55 0.29
N ARG A 47 20.46 -27.55 0.23
CA ARG A 47 21.61 -27.66 1.12
C ARG A 47 22.61 -26.50 0.94
N ASN A 48 22.79 -26.05 -0.28
CA ASN A 48 23.69 -24.95 -0.67
C ASN A 48 23.25 -23.59 -0.09
N MET A 49 21.97 -23.45 0.31
CA MET A 49 21.42 -22.22 0.92
C MET A 49 21.48 -22.21 2.46
N ALA A 50 22.32 -23.05 3.06
CA ALA A 50 22.47 -23.08 4.52
C ALA A 50 22.95 -21.74 5.08
N GLY A 51 23.87 -21.03 4.38
CA GLY A 51 24.31 -19.68 4.77
C GLY A 51 23.18 -18.65 4.73
N ALA A 52 22.39 -18.63 3.67
CA ALA A 52 21.22 -17.73 3.56
C ALA A 52 20.22 -17.99 4.68
N ARG A 53 19.90 -19.27 4.95
CA ARG A 53 19.00 -19.63 6.07
C ARG A 53 19.55 -19.23 7.43
N ALA A 54 20.87 -19.29 7.64
CA ALA A 54 21.47 -18.83 8.88
C ALA A 54 21.25 -17.32 9.08
N LEU A 55 21.37 -16.53 8.01
CA LEU A 55 21.08 -15.08 8.04
C LEU A 55 19.59 -14.81 8.23
N TRP A 56 18.70 -15.55 7.56
CA TRP A 56 17.26 -15.45 7.80
C TRP A 56 16.88 -15.74 9.26
N ARG A 57 17.54 -16.73 9.90
CA ARG A 57 17.35 -17.00 11.35
C ARG A 57 17.81 -15.84 12.21
N ALA A 58 18.91 -15.19 11.87
CA ALA A 58 19.41 -14.00 12.58
C ALA A 58 18.42 -12.82 12.49
N THR A 59 17.54 -12.79 11.46
CA THR A 59 16.44 -11.83 11.35
C THR A 59 15.14 -12.29 12.03
N GLY A 60 15.18 -13.36 12.83
CA GLY A 60 14.05 -13.87 13.62
C GLY A 60 13.25 -14.99 12.98
N MET A 61 13.60 -15.49 11.78
CA MET A 61 12.89 -16.63 11.19
C MET A 61 13.19 -17.93 11.95
N THR A 62 12.15 -18.74 12.15
CA THR A 62 12.21 -20.05 12.80
C THR A 62 12.05 -21.19 11.79
N ASP A 63 12.20 -22.46 12.24
CA ASP A 63 11.97 -23.62 11.38
C ASP A 63 10.55 -23.68 10.79
N GLY A 64 9.57 -23.15 11.52
CA GLY A 64 8.18 -23.10 11.08
C GLY A 64 7.90 -22.07 9.99
N ASP A 65 8.85 -21.18 9.67
CA ASP A 65 8.68 -20.10 8.71
C ASP A 65 9.25 -20.45 7.32
N PHE A 66 10.21 -21.38 7.27
CA PHE A 66 10.74 -21.84 5.99
C PHE A 66 9.68 -22.61 5.20
N GLY A 67 9.40 -22.13 3.99
CA GLY A 67 8.35 -22.65 3.12
C GLY A 67 7.04 -21.87 3.14
N LYS A 68 6.91 -20.86 4.03
CA LYS A 68 5.86 -19.84 3.91
C LYS A 68 6.29 -18.74 2.92
N PRO A 69 5.35 -18.01 2.29
CA PRO A 69 5.69 -16.87 1.46
C PRO A 69 6.33 -15.75 2.31
N ILE A 70 7.44 -15.20 1.81
CA ILE A 70 8.08 -14.01 2.39
C ILE A 70 7.50 -12.79 1.70
N ILE A 71 6.80 -11.97 2.47
CA ILE A 71 6.11 -10.77 2.00
C ILE A 71 6.90 -9.55 2.41
N ALA A 72 7.37 -8.79 1.44
CA ALA A 72 8.04 -7.52 1.67
C ALA A 72 7.02 -6.44 2.02
N ILE A 73 7.34 -5.61 3.01
CA ILE A 73 6.61 -4.38 3.32
C ILE A 73 7.54 -3.22 2.99
N ALA A 74 7.26 -2.53 1.88
CA ALA A 74 7.94 -1.28 1.53
C ALA A 74 7.24 -0.14 2.27
N ASN A 75 7.84 0.35 3.35
CA ASN A 75 7.32 1.44 4.15
C ASN A 75 8.08 2.73 3.83
N SER A 76 7.38 3.85 3.77
CA SER A 76 7.97 5.17 3.55
C SER A 76 8.00 6.03 4.82
N TYR A 77 8.01 5.41 6.01
CA TYR A 77 8.14 6.12 7.28
C TYR A 77 9.34 7.07 7.30
N THR A 78 9.08 8.29 7.75
CA THR A 78 10.11 9.29 8.06
C THR A 78 9.54 10.34 8.99
N GLN A 79 10.42 11.03 9.73
CA GLN A 79 10.04 12.17 10.57
C GLN A 79 10.04 13.51 9.80
N PHE A 80 10.49 13.53 8.56
CA PHE A 80 10.54 14.74 7.72
C PHE A 80 9.20 15.05 7.05
N VAL A 81 8.25 14.11 7.00
CA VAL A 81 7.01 14.25 6.22
C VAL A 81 5.81 14.04 7.13
N PRO A 82 4.95 15.05 7.35
CA PRO A 82 3.76 14.92 8.21
C PRO A 82 2.86 13.74 7.82
N GLY A 83 2.75 13.45 6.53
CA GLY A 83 2.02 12.31 6.00
C GLY A 83 2.61 10.94 6.34
N HIS A 84 3.85 10.89 6.88
CA HIS A 84 4.60 9.64 7.07
C HIS A 84 5.02 9.36 8.52
N VAL A 85 4.92 10.33 9.42
CA VAL A 85 5.38 10.18 10.81
C VAL A 85 4.73 9.04 11.58
N HIS A 86 3.50 8.65 11.23
CA HIS A 86 2.74 7.58 11.87
C HIS A 86 2.93 6.20 11.21
N LEU A 87 3.57 6.14 10.03
CA LEU A 87 3.64 4.91 9.22
C LEU A 87 4.49 3.80 9.85
N LYS A 88 5.41 4.14 10.77
CA LYS A 88 6.17 3.14 11.52
C LYS A 88 5.25 2.14 12.24
N ASN A 89 4.29 2.64 13.00
CA ASN A 89 3.34 1.81 13.73
C ASN A 89 2.35 1.09 12.78
N MET A 90 2.12 1.64 11.59
CA MET A 90 1.26 1.01 10.59
C MET A 90 1.94 -0.18 9.94
N GLY A 91 3.26 -0.13 9.74
CA GLY A 91 4.05 -1.30 9.31
C GLY A 91 3.89 -2.49 10.27
N ASP A 92 3.93 -2.24 11.58
CA ASP A 92 3.73 -3.29 12.60
C ASP A 92 2.34 -3.94 12.49
N LEU A 93 1.28 -3.16 12.19
CA LEU A 93 -0.07 -3.71 11.98
C LEU A 93 -0.14 -4.62 10.75
N VAL A 94 0.46 -4.20 9.65
CA VAL A 94 0.54 -5.02 8.42
C VAL A 94 1.33 -6.30 8.68
N ALA A 95 2.49 -6.19 9.33
CA ALA A 95 3.34 -7.34 9.65
C ALA A 95 2.59 -8.37 10.51
N GLY A 96 1.93 -7.92 11.57
CA GLY A 96 1.13 -8.80 12.44
C GLY A 96 -0.02 -9.48 11.69
N ALA A 97 -0.68 -8.79 10.76
CA ALA A 97 -1.75 -9.36 9.94
C ALA A 97 -1.23 -10.40 8.94
N ILE A 98 -0.08 -10.15 8.30
CA ILE A 98 0.60 -11.11 7.41
C ILE A 98 0.95 -12.38 8.17
N GLU A 99 1.56 -12.25 9.35
CA GLU A 99 1.96 -13.39 10.18
C GLU A 99 0.75 -14.20 10.67
N ALA A 100 -0.30 -13.52 11.10
CA ALA A 100 -1.54 -14.16 11.51
C ALA A 100 -2.22 -14.92 10.34
N ALA A 101 -2.09 -14.43 9.11
CA ALA A 101 -2.61 -15.07 7.91
C ALA A 101 -1.69 -16.21 7.39
N GLY A 102 -0.49 -16.38 7.95
CA GLY A 102 0.43 -17.49 7.65
C GLY A 102 1.56 -17.13 6.68
N GLY A 103 1.83 -15.85 6.42
CA GLY A 103 3.02 -15.35 5.72
C GLY A 103 4.18 -15.08 6.67
N VAL A 104 5.30 -14.62 6.12
CA VAL A 104 6.47 -14.08 6.84
C VAL A 104 6.64 -12.64 6.42
N ALA A 105 6.45 -11.70 7.32
CA ALA A 105 6.61 -10.28 7.05
C ALA A 105 8.08 -9.85 7.14
N LYS A 106 8.56 -9.06 6.16
CA LYS A 106 9.87 -8.41 6.19
C LYS A 106 9.74 -6.98 5.73
N GLU A 107 9.91 -6.06 6.66
CA GLU A 107 9.79 -4.62 6.40
C GLU A 107 11.13 -4.00 6.06
N PHE A 108 11.11 -3.04 5.14
CA PHE A 108 12.20 -2.11 4.86
C PHE A 108 11.64 -0.73 4.55
N ASN A 109 12.49 0.30 4.74
CA ASN A 109 12.10 1.67 4.46
C ASN A 109 12.71 2.18 3.15
N THR A 110 11.91 2.97 2.41
CA THR A 110 12.40 3.84 1.34
C THR A 110 12.40 5.28 1.82
N ILE A 111 13.02 6.17 1.03
CA ILE A 111 13.00 7.60 1.27
C ILE A 111 11.61 8.19 1.01
N ALA A 112 11.35 9.36 1.60
CA ALA A 112 10.21 10.21 1.26
C ALA A 112 10.64 11.67 1.33
N VAL A 113 10.34 12.44 0.29
CA VAL A 113 10.53 13.89 0.22
C VAL A 113 9.17 14.55 0.39
N ASP A 114 9.10 15.59 1.22
CA ASP A 114 7.89 16.40 1.38
C ASP A 114 7.93 17.56 0.40
N ASP A 115 7.03 17.54 -0.58
CA ASP A 115 6.95 18.60 -1.59
C ASP A 115 6.55 19.94 -0.96
N GLY A 116 5.67 19.94 0.06
CA GLY A 116 5.24 21.16 0.74
C GLY A 116 6.38 21.84 1.49
N ILE A 117 7.22 21.08 2.22
CA ILE A 117 8.39 21.61 2.90
C ILE A 117 9.47 22.04 1.91
N ALA A 118 9.61 21.34 0.78
CA ALA A 118 10.60 21.66 -0.25
C ALA A 118 10.16 22.81 -1.18
N MET A 119 8.90 23.21 -1.15
CA MET A 119 8.34 24.22 -2.04
C MET A 119 8.94 25.60 -1.77
N GLY A 120 9.28 26.34 -2.85
CA GLY A 120 9.81 27.69 -2.77
C GLY A 120 11.34 27.79 -2.60
N HIS A 121 12.07 26.67 -2.56
CA HIS A 121 13.54 26.64 -2.51
C HIS A 121 14.14 25.46 -3.30
N ASP A 122 15.45 25.38 -3.38
CA ASP A 122 16.19 24.38 -4.18
C ASP A 122 15.89 22.92 -3.79
N GLY A 123 15.36 22.66 -2.61
CA GLY A 123 14.90 21.33 -2.18
C GLY A 123 13.88 20.70 -3.13
N MET A 124 13.09 21.53 -3.83
CA MET A 124 12.09 21.06 -4.79
C MET A 124 12.70 20.33 -5.99
N LEU A 125 13.98 20.59 -6.32
CA LEU A 125 14.71 19.89 -7.38
C LEU A 125 14.88 18.38 -7.11
N TYR A 126 14.75 17.95 -5.85
CA TYR A 126 14.84 16.55 -5.45
C TYR A 126 13.49 15.82 -5.44
N SER A 127 12.37 16.54 -5.53
CA SER A 127 11.03 15.97 -5.45
C SER A 127 10.78 14.95 -6.55
N LEU A 128 10.73 15.37 -7.82
CA LEU A 128 10.43 14.45 -8.93
C LEU A 128 11.48 13.33 -9.08
N PRO A 129 12.79 13.58 -9.00
CA PRO A 129 13.80 12.51 -9.07
C PRO A 129 13.63 11.44 -7.98
N SER A 130 13.10 11.80 -6.81
CA SER A 130 12.87 10.84 -5.72
C SER A 130 11.87 9.73 -6.11
N ARG A 131 10.94 9.99 -7.03
CA ARG A 131 10.00 8.99 -7.55
C ARG A 131 10.72 7.80 -8.16
N ASP A 132 11.66 8.07 -9.06
CA ASP A 132 12.39 6.99 -9.74
C ASP A 132 13.37 6.30 -8.79
N LEU A 133 14.01 7.05 -7.88
CA LEU A 133 14.87 6.49 -6.84
C LEU A 133 14.10 5.57 -5.88
N ILE A 134 12.87 5.92 -5.53
CA ILE A 134 11.98 5.05 -4.73
C ILE A 134 11.66 3.78 -5.49
N ALA A 135 11.33 3.88 -6.79
CA ALA A 135 11.06 2.72 -7.63
C ALA A 135 12.27 1.77 -7.67
N ASP A 136 13.45 2.29 -7.92
CA ASP A 136 14.70 1.54 -7.95
C ASP A 136 15.03 0.88 -6.60
N CYS A 137 14.81 1.60 -5.51
CA CYS A 137 15.02 1.09 -4.15
C CYS A 137 14.11 -0.12 -3.85
N VAL A 138 12.81 0.01 -4.11
CA VAL A 138 11.84 -1.06 -3.86
C VAL A 138 12.12 -2.26 -4.75
N GLU A 139 12.36 -2.05 -6.05
CA GLU A 139 12.70 -3.11 -6.99
C GLU A 139 13.98 -3.85 -6.55
N THR A 140 15.02 -3.12 -6.16
CA THR A 140 16.30 -3.68 -5.69
C THR A 140 16.10 -4.56 -4.47
N MET A 141 15.41 -4.07 -3.44
CA MET A 141 15.19 -4.81 -2.19
C MET A 141 14.40 -6.09 -2.43
N VAL A 142 13.31 -6.01 -3.17
CA VAL A 142 12.42 -7.15 -3.44
C VAL A 142 13.09 -8.20 -4.31
N ASN A 143 13.83 -7.79 -5.35
CA ASN A 143 14.53 -8.72 -6.25
C ASN A 143 15.75 -9.36 -5.58
N ALA A 144 16.56 -8.60 -4.84
CA ALA A 144 17.74 -9.12 -4.17
C ALA A 144 17.39 -10.17 -3.09
N HIS A 145 16.32 -9.95 -2.34
CA HIS A 145 15.87 -10.86 -1.27
C HIS A 145 14.83 -11.88 -1.74
N ARG A 146 14.41 -11.81 -3.01
CA ARG A 146 13.48 -12.75 -3.62
C ARG A 146 12.15 -12.86 -2.86
N ALA A 147 11.62 -11.72 -2.40
CA ALA A 147 10.31 -11.71 -1.76
C ALA A 147 9.22 -12.18 -2.73
N ASP A 148 8.19 -12.84 -2.19
CA ASP A 148 7.12 -13.47 -2.96
C ASP A 148 5.98 -12.51 -3.29
N ALA A 149 5.77 -11.50 -2.44
CA ALA A 149 4.75 -10.48 -2.61
C ALA A 149 5.18 -9.17 -1.93
N LEU A 150 4.42 -8.11 -2.18
CA LEU A 150 4.75 -6.75 -1.75
C LEU A 150 3.53 -6.04 -1.16
N VAL A 151 3.69 -5.44 0.01
CA VAL A 151 2.78 -4.40 0.52
C VAL A 151 3.49 -3.07 0.43
N CYS A 152 2.85 -2.09 -0.21
CA CYS A 152 3.36 -0.72 -0.33
C CYS A 152 2.62 0.20 0.66
N ILE A 153 3.36 0.74 1.62
CA ILE A 153 2.87 1.76 2.57
C ILE A 153 3.39 3.11 2.13
N SER A 154 2.55 3.88 1.46
CA SER A 154 2.88 5.17 0.88
C SER A 154 1.91 6.25 1.38
N ASN A 155 2.18 7.53 1.08
CA ASN A 155 1.18 8.57 1.33
C ASN A 155 1.36 9.83 0.47
N CYS A 156 2.58 10.38 0.36
CA CYS A 156 2.83 11.68 -0.30
C CYS A 156 3.15 11.57 -1.79
N ASP A 157 3.33 12.74 -2.40
CA ASP A 157 3.29 13.06 -3.84
C ASP A 157 4.06 12.12 -4.76
N LYS A 158 5.34 11.88 -4.46
CA LYS A 158 6.22 11.09 -5.35
C LYS A 158 6.37 9.64 -4.87
N ILE A 159 5.97 9.38 -3.63
CA ILE A 159 6.15 8.07 -3.00
C ILE A 159 5.15 7.06 -3.57
N THR A 160 3.87 7.41 -3.60
CA THR A 160 2.83 6.54 -4.17
C THR A 160 3.13 6.20 -5.63
N PRO A 161 3.40 7.16 -6.54
CA PRO A 161 3.75 6.82 -7.91
C PRO A 161 5.10 6.09 -8.03
N GLY A 162 6.10 6.37 -7.19
CA GLY A 162 7.36 5.63 -7.19
C GLY A 162 7.17 4.16 -6.85
N MET A 163 6.37 3.85 -5.82
CA MET A 163 6.02 2.46 -5.48
C MET A 163 5.15 1.80 -6.55
N LEU A 164 4.27 2.55 -7.25
CA LEU A 164 3.50 2.03 -8.38
C LEU A 164 4.41 1.62 -9.56
N LEU A 165 5.43 2.42 -9.90
CA LEU A 165 6.44 2.05 -10.89
C LEU A 165 7.13 0.73 -10.50
N ALA A 166 7.57 0.60 -9.24
CA ALA A 166 8.18 -0.63 -8.74
C ALA A 166 7.23 -1.84 -8.83
N ALA A 167 5.96 -1.67 -8.47
CA ALA A 167 4.96 -2.73 -8.56
C ALA A 167 4.78 -3.21 -10.00
N MET A 168 4.76 -2.30 -10.98
CA MET A 168 4.68 -2.65 -12.40
C MET A 168 5.92 -3.38 -12.89
N ARG A 169 7.14 -2.94 -12.47
CA ARG A 169 8.40 -3.60 -12.82
C ARG A 169 8.48 -5.01 -12.26
N LEU A 170 8.16 -5.16 -10.98
CA LEU A 170 8.24 -6.44 -10.26
C LEU A 170 7.19 -7.45 -10.72
N ASN A 171 5.98 -7.00 -10.99
CA ASN A 171 4.82 -7.79 -11.38
C ASN A 171 4.63 -9.07 -10.54
N ILE A 172 4.66 -8.92 -9.22
CA ILE A 172 4.34 -9.94 -8.22
C ILE A 172 3.08 -9.52 -7.47
N PRO A 173 2.37 -10.41 -6.74
CA PRO A 173 1.22 -10.00 -5.95
C PRO A 173 1.54 -8.78 -5.09
N THR A 174 0.80 -7.69 -5.27
CA THR A 174 1.09 -6.41 -4.62
C THR A 174 -0.20 -5.71 -4.21
N ILE A 175 -0.23 -5.15 -3.00
CA ILE A 175 -1.31 -4.33 -2.50
C ILE A 175 -0.78 -3.03 -1.91
N PHE A 176 -1.54 -1.96 -2.07
CA PHE A 176 -1.22 -0.65 -1.51
C PHE A 176 -2.12 -0.31 -0.34
N VAL A 177 -1.56 0.37 0.64
CA VAL A 177 -2.29 1.02 1.72
C VAL A 177 -1.63 2.35 2.05
N SER A 178 -2.37 3.45 1.88
CA SER A 178 -1.85 4.80 2.15
C SER A 178 -1.97 5.17 3.63
N GLY A 179 -1.13 6.11 4.06
CA GLY A 179 -1.22 6.68 5.42
C GLY A 179 -2.50 7.48 5.68
N GLY A 180 -3.16 7.91 4.63
CA GLY A 180 -4.38 8.73 4.69
C GLY A 180 -4.12 10.23 4.77
N PRO A 181 -5.13 11.04 4.38
CA PRO A 181 -5.07 12.49 4.49
C PRO A 181 -5.17 12.97 5.94
N MET A 182 -4.65 14.18 6.20
CA MET A 182 -4.85 14.87 7.47
C MET A 182 -6.23 15.53 7.51
N GLU A 183 -6.63 15.94 8.69
CA GLU A 183 -7.78 16.81 8.89
C GLU A 183 -7.47 18.24 8.38
N SER A 184 -8.48 18.94 7.90
CA SER A 184 -8.34 20.38 7.61
C SER A 184 -8.23 21.18 8.90
N GLY A 185 -7.47 22.27 8.87
CA GLY A 185 -7.24 23.15 10.00
C GLY A 185 -8.51 23.85 10.49
N ALA A 186 -8.50 24.30 11.72
CA ALA A 186 -9.58 25.12 12.26
C ALA A 186 -9.48 26.57 11.72
N ALA A 187 -10.63 27.23 11.56
CA ALA A 187 -10.68 28.66 11.31
C ALA A 187 -9.97 29.44 12.41
N VAL A 188 -9.44 30.61 12.10
CA VAL A 188 -8.79 31.52 13.07
C VAL A 188 -9.65 32.77 13.22
N ASP A 189 -10.29 32.89 14.36
CA ASP A 189 -11.23 33.96 14.64
C ASP A 189 -10.65 35.36 14.36
N GLY A 190 -11.41 36.17 13.62
CA GLY A 190 -11.00 37.50 13.19
C GLY A 190 -9.90 37.57 12.15
N VAL A 191 -9.46 36.44 11.61
CA VAL A 191 -8.44 36.37 10.55
C VAL A 191 -8.97 35.57 9.33
N VAL A 192 -9.39 34.33 9.57
CA VAL A 192 -9.92 33.43 8.50
C VAL A 192 -11.14 32.72 9.04
N GLU A 193 -12.29 32.86 8.34
CA GLU A 193 -13.56 32.27 8.76
C GLU A 193 -13.80 30.85 8.22
N HIS A 194 -13.01 30.39 7.26
CA HIS A 194 -13.09 29.04 6.69
C HIS A 194 -12.05 28.10 7.31
N ARG A 195 -12.19 26.81 7.06
CA ARG A 195 -11.19 25.81 7.49
C ARG A 195 -9.90 25.99 6.66
N LEU A 196 -8.78 25.77 7.33
CA LEU A 196 -7.44 26.03 6.77
C LEU A 196 -6.80 24.79 6.17
N ASP A 197 -5.90 25.04 5.23
CA ASP A 197 -4.93 24.08 4.75
C ASP A 197 -3.55 24.74 4.50
N LEU A 198 -2.61 23.97 3.95
CA LEU A 198 -1.26 24.45 3.63
C LEU A 198 -1.27 25.70 2.73
N ILE A 199 -2.19 25.74 1.74
CA ILE A 199 -2.23 26.84 0.76
C ILE A 199 -2.68 28.13 1.43
N ASP A 200 -3.60 28.08 2.38
CA ASP A 200 -4.01 29.25 3.14
C ASP A 200 -2.80 29.89 3.85
N ALA A 201 -1.97 29.06 4.51
CA ALA A 201 -0.75 29.56 5.16
C ALA A 201 0.21 30.21 4.15
N MET A 202 0.37 29.62 2.96
CA MET A 202 1.24 30.18 1.91
C MET A 202 0.71 31.47 1.33
N VAL A 203 -0.60 31.56 1.08
CA VAL A 203 -1.25 32.76 0.51
C VAL A 203 -1.24 33.90 1.51
N MET A 204 -1.56 33.61 2.78
CA MET A 204 -1.57 34.64 3.82
C MET A 204 -0.16 35.17 4.16
N ALA A 205 0.88 34.36 3.93
CA ALA A 205 2.27 34.79 4.15
C ALA A 205 2.75 35.89 3.18
N VAL A 206 2.10 36.06 2.04
CA VAL A 206 2.43 37.10 1.05
C VAL A 206 1.43 38.26 1.03
N ASP A 207 0.45 38.27 1.94
CA ASP A 207 -0.52 39.34 2.10
C ASP A 207 -0.04 40.35 3.16
N ASP A 208 0.37 41.52 2.71
CA ASP A 208 0.88 42.60 3.56
C ASP A 208 -0.15 43.10 4.62
N SER A 209 -1.43 42.77 4.47
CA SER A 209 -2.48 43.11 5.44
C SER A 209 -2.54 42.16 6.64
N VAL A 210 -1.90 41.00 6.54
CA VAL A 210 -1.81 39.98 7.59
C VAL A 210 -0.60 40.27 8.49
N SER A 211 -0.82 40.51 9.76
CA SER A 211 0.28 40.72 10.74
C SER A 211 0.99 39.39 11.07
N ASP A 212 2.24 39.51 11.55
CA ASP A 212 3.05 38.35 11.98
C ASP A 212 2.34 37.47 13.02
N ASN A 213 1.59 38.08 13.96
CA ASN A 213 0.84 37.35 14.97
C ASN A 213 -0.36 36.58 14.38
N GLN A 214 -1.01 37.12 13.38
CA GLN A 214 -2.09 36.45 12.65
C GLN A 214 -1.52 35.30 11.83
N LEU A 215 -0.41 35.54 11.12
CA LEU A 215 0.28 34.50 10.35
C LEU A 215 0.72 33.33 11.25
N ALA A 216 1.34 33.63 12.42
CA ALA A 216 1.71 32.57 13.38
C ALA A 216 0.51 31.73 13.85
N SER A 217 -0.67 32.37 13.99
CA SER A 217 -1.92 31.68 14.35
C SER A 217 -2.40 30.78 13.21
N ILE A 218 -2.27 31.21 11.94
CA ILE A 218 -2.60 30.41 10.76
C ILE A 218 -1.65 29.22 10.66
N GLU A 219 -0.34 29.43 10.77
CA GLU A 219 0.68 28.34 10.74
C GLU A 219 0.41 27.28 11.79
N ALA A 220 0.03 27.68 13.00
CA ALA A 220 -0.27 26.74 14.08
C ALA A 220 -1.53 25.89 13.85
N ASN A 221 -2.42 26.30 12.97
CA ASN A 221 -3.72 25.65 12.75
C ASN A 221 -3.87 25.01 11.36
N ALA A 222 -3.08 25.41 10.35
CA ALA A 222 -3.28 24.99 8.97
C ALA A 222 -3.08 23.47 8.75
N CYS A 223 -2.16 22.84 9.48
CA CYS A 223 -1.83 21.40 9.35
C CYS A 223 -1.89 20.72 10.73
N PRO A 224 -3.09 20.43 11.27
CA PRO A 224 -3.26 20.10 12.67
C PRO A 224 -2.89 18.66 13.06
N THR A 225 -2.82 17.72 12.10
CA THR A 225 -2.63 16.29 12.39
C THR A 225 -1.58 15.66 11.47
N CYS A 226 -1.21 14.40 11.75
CA CYS A 226 -0.49 13.60 10.75
C CYS A 226 -1.41 13.27 9.57
N GLY A 227 -0.82 13.01 8.43
CA GLY A 227 -1.53 12.69 7.19
C GLY A 227 -0.96 13.46 5.99
N SER A 228 -1.34 13.08 4.78
CA SER A 228 -1.11 13.89 3.58
C SER A 228 -1.98 15.15 3.61
N CYS A 229 -1.84 16.03 2.63
CA CYS A 229 -2.60 17.29 2.60
C CYS A 229 -4.11 17.09 2.81
N ALA A 230 -4.78 18.08 3.41
CA ALA A 230 -6.23 18.03 3.64
C ALA A 230 -7.08 18.21 2.37
N GLY A 231 -6.49 18.68 1.26
CA GLY A 231 -7.14 18.89 -0.04
C GLY A 231 -6.84 17.82 -1.06
N MET A 232 -7.39 17.98 -2.29
CA MET A 232 -7.15 17.10 -3.43
C MET A 232 -5.86 17.49 -4.18
N PHE A 233 -4.74 17.52 -3.45
CA PHE A 233 -3.42 17.70 -4.01
C PHE A 233 -2.89 16.36 -4.56
N THR A 234 -1.66 16.35 -5.06
CA THR A 234 -1.09 15.17 -5.75
C THR A 234 -1.09 13.91 -4.89
N ALA A 235 -0.77 14.02 -3.61
CA ALA A 235 -0.74 12.91 -2.67
C ALA A 235 -2.10 12.19 -2.61
N ASN A 236 -3.16 12.94 -2.32
CA ASN A 236 -4.51 12.39 -2.22
C ASN A 236 -5.04 11.95 -3.58
N SER A 237 -4.77 12.71 -4.65
CA SER A 237 -5.14 12.32 -6.01
C SER A 237 -4.55 10.96 -6.37
N MET A 238 -3.25 10.75 -6.18
CA MET A 238 -2.62 9.47 -6.48
C MET A 238 -3.11 8.31 -5.59
N ASN A 239 -3.41 8.57 -4.31
CA ASN A 239 -4.00 7.56 -3.43
C ASN A 239 -5.44 7.18 -3.84
N CYS A 240 -6.23 8.14 -4.36
CA CYS A 240 -7.55 7.88 -4.92
C CYS A 240 -7.47 7.13 -6.26
N LEU A 241 -6.54 7.51 -7.15
CA LEU A 241 -6.33 6.82 -8.42
C LEU A 241 -5.87 5.38 -8.22
N ASN A 242 -5.02 5.12 -7.23
CA ASN A 242 -4.57 3.79 -6.88
C ASN A 242 -5.75 2.88 -6.43
N GLU A 243 -6.74 3.45 -5.75
CA GLU A 243 -8.00 2.78 -5.42
C GLU A 243 -8.82 2.48 -6.69
N ALA A 244 -8.93 3.46 -7.61
CA ALA A 244 -9.68 3.31 -8.87
C ALA A 244 -9.03 2.32 -9.85
N ILE A 245 -7.69 2.22 -9.88
CA ILE A 245 -6.96 1.21 -10.66
C ILE A 245 -7.23 -0.20 -10.12
N GLY A 246 -7.52 -0.35 -8.82
CA GLY A 246 -7.78 -1.63 -8.18
C GLY A 246 -6.58 -2.22 -7.40
N LEU A 247 -5.52 -1.45 -7.16
CA LEU A 247 -4.33 -1.88 -6.41
C LEU A 247 -4.40 -1.54 -4.92
N ALA A 248 -5.41 -0.78 -4.49
CA ALA A 248 -5.67 -0.43 -3.10
C ALA A 248 -7.12 -0.74 -2.70
N LEU A 249 -7.33 -0.93 -1.40
CA LEU A 249 -8.66 -1.21 -0.84
C LEU A 249 -9.58 0.03 -0.92
N PRO A 250 -10.92 -0.17 -1.02
CA PRO A 250 -11.89 0.92 -0.94
C PRO A 250 -11.73 1.75 0.34
N GLY A 251 -11.73 3.07 0.19
CA GLY A 251 -11.47 4.02 1.27
C GLY A 251 -9.99 4.39 1.43
N ASN A 252 -9.10 3.80 0.64
CA ASN A 252 -7.66 4.09 0.69
C ASN A 252 -7.35 5.58 0.50
N GLY A 253 -8.00 6.24 -0.46
CA GLY A 253 -7.70 7.63 -0.81
C GLY A 253 -8.31 8.67 0.14
N THR A 254 -9.41 8.35 0.86
CA THR A 254 -10.21 9.37 1.56
C THR A 254 -10.35 9.17 3.06
N THR A 255 -10.16 7.97 3.61
CA THR A 255 -10.19 7.75 5.06
C THR A 255 -9.04 8.52 5.72
N LEU A 256 -9.32 9.35 6.71
CA LEU A 256 -8.30 10.18 7.35
C LEU A 256 -7.28 9.35 8.14
N ALA A 257 -6.07 9.86 8.27
CA ALA A 257 -4.97 9.22 9.01
C ALA A 257 -5.31 8.96 10.48
N THR A 258 -6.13 9.83 11.07
CA THR A 258 -6.54 9.80 12.48
C THR A 258 -7.71 8.87 12.79
N GLN A 259 -8.45 8.43 11.75
CA GLN A 259 -9.63 7.58 11.92
C GLN A 259 -9.26 6.11 12.22
N ILE A 260 -10.08 5.46 13.05
CA ILE A 260 -9.87 4.04 13.39
C ILE A 260 -10.00 3.12 12.17
N GLU A 261 -10.82 3.50 11.20
CA GLU A 261 -11.03 2.81 9.94
C GLU A 261 -9.73 2.72 9.14
N ARG A 262 -8.84 3.72 9.24
CA ARG A 262 -7.51 3.69 8.61
C ARG A 262 -6.69 2.49 9.11
N LYS A 263 -6.69 2.20 10.40
CA LYS A 263 -5.99 1.03 10.97
C LYS A 263 -6.55 -0.29 10.46
N LYS A 264 -7.87 -0.36 10.23
CA LYS A 264 -8.51 -1.55 9.66
C LYS A 264 -8.02 -1.83 8.24
N LEU A 265 -7.82 -0.79 7.40
CA LEU A 265 -7.28 -0.94 6.05
C LEU A 265 -5.87 -1.56 6.07
N PHE A 266 -5.01 -1.17 7.02
CA PHE A 266 -3.67 -1.75 7.16
C PHE A 266 -3.74 -3.24 7.53
N THR A 267 -4.60 -3.60 8.48
CA THR A 267 -4.80 -5.01 8.87
C THR A 267 -5.39 -5.83 7.71
N GLU A 268 -6.37 -5.28 7.00
CA GLU A 268 -6.97 -5.94 5.85
C GLU A 268 -5.98 -6.13 4.71
N ALA A 269 -5.16 -5.12 4.40
CA ALA A 269 -4.11 -5.22 3.38
C ALA A 269 -3.12 -6.35 3.71
N GLY A 270 -2.71 -6.47 4.98
CA GLY A 270 -1.83 -7.55 5.45
C GLY A 270 -2.44 -8.95 5.30
N THR A 271 -3.74 -9.10 5.53
CA THR A 271 -4.44 -10.36 5.31
C THR A 271 -4.61 -10.64 3.82
N ARG A 272 -5.07 -9.65 3.06
CA ARG A 272 -5.36 -9.76 1.62
C ARG A 272 -4.14 -10.16 0.81
N ILE A 273 -2.95 -9.61 1.12
CA ILE A 273 -1.75 -9.97 0.36
C ILE A 273 -1.36 -11.44 0.50
N VAL A 274 -1.64 -12.06 1.64
CA VAL A 274 -1.44 -13.51 1.83
C VAL A 274 -2.42 -14.33 0.98
N ASP A 275 -3.67 -13.88 0.86
CA ASP A 275 -4.66 -14.52 -0.02
C ASP A 275 -4.26 -14.36 -1.50
N MET A 276 -3.76 -13.20 -1.90
CA MET A 276 -3.23 -12.97 -3.26
C MET A 276 -2.02 -13.88 -3.54
N CYS A 277 -1.13 -14.09 -2.55
CA CYS A 277 -0.05 -15.08 -2.69
C CYS A 277 -0.59 -16.48 -2.95
N ARG A 278 -1.59 -16.92 -2.20
CA ARG A 278 -2.21 -18.24 -2.42
C ARG A 278 -2.86 -18.34 -3.79
N ALA A 279 -3.60 -17.30 -4.22
CA ALA A 279 -4.18 -17.26 -5.54
C ALA A 279 -3.11 -17.45 -6.63
N TYR A 280 -2.00 -16.72 -6.53
CA TYR A 280 -0.93 -16.77 -7.53
C TYR A 280 -0.10 -18.06 -7.47
N TYR A 281 0.38 -18.47 -6.27
CA TYR A 281 1.33 -19.58 -6.14
C TYR A 281 0.64 -20.96 -6.04
N ASP A 282 -0.55 -21.03 -5.44
CA ASP A 282 -1.25 -22.30 -5.27
C ASP A 282 -2.22 -22.59 -6.40
N ASN A 283 -2.91 -21.54 -6.92
CA ASN A 283 -3.99 -21.68 -7.91
C ASN A 283 -3.61 -21.18 -9.31
N GLU A 284 -2.39 -20.71 -9.52
CA GLU A 284 -1.90 -20.16 -10.81
C GLU A 284 -2.71 -18.98 -11.35
N ASP A 285 -3.34 -18.22 -10.44
CA ASP A 285 -4.17 -17.08 -10.78
C ASP A 285 -3.33 -15.83 -11.04
N ASP A 286 -3.12 -15.48 -12.30
CA ASP A 286 -2.39 -14.28 -12.74
C ASP A 286 -3.23 -12.99 -12.60
N SER A 287 -4.53 -13.09 -12.34
CA SER A 287 -5.41 -11.92 -12.24
C SER A 287 -5.06 -11.00 -11.05
N VAL A 288 -4.35 -11.53 -10.05
CA VAL A 288 -3.90 -10.78 -8.85
C VAL A 288 -2.59 -10.00 -9.07
N LEU A 289 -2.00 -10.08 -10.26
CA LEU A 289 -0.75 -9.38 -10.57
C LEU A 289 -1.01 -7.91 -10.95
N PRO A 290 -0.10 -6.97 -10.58
CA PRO A 290 -0.26 -5.55 -10.89
C PRO A 290 -0.54 -5.24 -12.36
N ARG A 291 0.17 -5.88 -13.29
CA ARG A 291 -0.04 -5.65 -14.74
C ARG A 291 -1.35 -6.25 -15.26
N SER A 292 -1.90 -7.27 -14.58
CA SER A 292 -3.21 -7.82 -14.92
C SER A 292 -4.35 -6.93 -14.42
N ILE A 293 -4.13 -6.21 -13.32
CA ILE A 293 -5.09 -5.27 -12.73
C ILE A 293 -5.03 -3.91 -13.45
N ALA A 294 -3.82 -3.37 -13.68
CA ALA A 294 -3.59 -2.07 -14.28
C ALA A 294 -3.70 -2.14 -15.83
N THR A 295 -4.89 -2.46 -16.33
CA THR A 295 -5.21 -2.49 -17.75
C THR A 295 -5.44 -1.08 -18.32
N LYS A 296 -5.55 -0.93 -19.65
CA LYS A 296 -5.93 0.33 -20.28
C LYS A 296 -7.28 0.83 -19.73
N ALA A 297 -8.26 -0.05 -19.59
CA ALA A 297 -9.56 0.28 -19.01
C ALA A 297 -9.45 0.79 -17.56
N ALA A 298 -8.57 0.21 -16.75
CA ALA A 298 -8.31 0.67 -15.39
C ALA A 298 -7.69 2.08 -15.37
N PHE A 299 -6.73 2.37 -16.26
CA PHE A 299 -6.17 3.73 -16.40
C PHE A 299 -7.20 4.75 -16.91
N GLU A 300 -8.05 4.38 -17.84
CA GLU A 300 -9.17 5.23 -18.30
C GLU A 300 -10.16 5.51 -17.16
N ASN A 301 -10.51 4.53 -16.36
CA ASN A 301 -11.36 4.70 -15.18
C ASN A 301 -10.71 5.61 -14.13
N ALA A 302 -9.43 5.42 -13.86
CA ALA A 302 -8.68 6.27 -12.94
C ALA A 302 -8.64 7.72 -13.42
N MET A 303 -8.39 7.97 -14.70
CA MET A 303 -8.40 9.33 -15.23
C MET A 303 -9.81 9.93 -15.31
N SER A 304 -10.84 9.13 -15.55
CA SER A 304 -12.23 9.59 -15.43
C SER A 304 -12.54 10.05 -13.99
N LEU A 305 -12.09 9.29 -12.99
CA LEU A 305 -12.16 9.71 -11.59
C LEU A 305 -11.38 11.01 -11.34
N ASP A 306 -10.15 11.11 -11.86
CA ASP A 306 -9.28 12.28 -11.66
C ASP A 306 -9.94 13.57 -12.14
N VAL A 307 -10.49 13.56 -13.35
CA VAL A 307 -11.25 14.69 -13.90
C VAL A 307 -12.49 14.99 -13.07
N ALA A 308 -13.26 13.96 -12.68
CA ALA A 308 -14.48 14.13 -11.91
C ALA A 308 -14.25 14.70 -10.49
N MET A 309 -13.16 14.32 -9.85
CA MET A 309 -12.84 14.79 -8.49
C MET A 309 -12.03 16.09 -8.48
N GLY A 310 -11.62 16.61 -9.64
CA GLY A 310 -10.78 17.80 -9.74
C GLY A 310 -9.39 17.54 -9.17
N GLY A 311 -8.77 16.44 -9.56
CA GLY A 311 -7.46 16.00 -9.09
C GLY A 311 -6.31 16.87 -9.55
N SER A 312 -5.13 16.57 -9.08
CA SER A 312 -3.90 17.30 -9.37
C SER A 312 -3.42 17.08 -10.81
N THR A 313 -2.93 18.11 -11.47
CA THR A 313 -2.30 18.00 -12.80
C THR A 313 -1.06 17.10 -12.82
N ASN A 314 -0.41 16.88 -11.67
CA ASN A 314 0.72 15.94 -11.54
C ASN A 314 0.32 14.49 -11.80
N THR A 315 -0.95 14.13 -11.64
CA THR A 315 -1.45 12.80 -11.95
C THR A 315 -1.21 12.39 -13.39
N VAL A 316 -1.34 13.34 -14.34
CA VAL A 316 -1.05 13.13 -15.76
C VAL A 316 0.37 12.58 -15.95
N LEU A 317 1.36 13.26 -15.36
CA LEU A 317 2.76 12.85 -15.41
C LEU A 317 2.96 11.44 -14.83
N HIS A 318 2.33 11.16 -13.70
CA HIS A 318 2.53 9.90 -12.97
C HIS A 318 1.83 8.72 -13.65
N ILE A 319 0.59 8.90 -14.08
CA ILE A 319 -0.19 7.84 -14.73
C ILE A 319 0.47 7.42 -16.05
N LEU A 320 0.94 8.36 -16.85
CA LEU A 320 1.66 8.05 -18.10
C LEU A 320 2.94 7.22 -17.82
N ALA A 321 3.70 7.58 -16.78
CA ALA A 321 4.89 6.83 -16.40
C ALA A 321 4.53 5.40 -15.92
N ILE A 322 3.47 5.26 -15.12
CA ILE A 322 3.01 3.96 -14.60
C ILE A 322 2.49 3.09 -15.74
N ALA A 323 1.70 3.64 -16.68
CA ALA A 323 1.20 2.93 -17.84
C ALA A 323 2.35 2.44 -18.72
N ASN A 324 3.38 3.27 -18.93
CA ASN A 324 4.58 2.88 -19.67
C ASN A 324 5.31 1.70 -18.99
N GLU A 325 5.50 1.72 -17.68
CA GLU A 325 6.11 0.61 -16.93
C GLU A 325 5.24 -0.65 -16.95
N ALA A 326 3.92 -0.49 -16.98
CA ALA A 326 2.98 -1.61 -17.14
C ALA A 326 2.99 -2.21 -18.55
N GLY A 327 3.55 -1.52 -19.54
CA GLY A 327 3.50 -1.88 -20.95
C GLY A 327 2.14 -1.62 -21.58
N VAL A 328 1.36 -0.68 -21.03
CA VAL A 328 0.03 -0.29 -21.52
C VAL A 328 0.14 0.92 -22.43
N ASP A 329 -0.45 0.83 -23.62
CA ASP A 329 -0.56 1.94 -24.56
C ASP A 329 -1.65 2.91 -24.10
N PHE A 330 -1.24 3.85 -23.22
CA PHE A 330 -2.06 4.91 -22.67
C PHE A 330 -1.35 6.25 -22.82
N THR A 331 -1.98 7.21 -23.46
CA THR A 331 -1.34 8.42 -23.98
C THR A 331 -1.99 9.70 -23.49
N LEU A 332 -1.38 10.84 -23.80
CA LEU A 332 -1.98 12.18 -23.58
C LEU A 332 -3.28 12.37 -24.36
N ASP A 333 -3.39 11.77 -25.55
CA ASP A 333 -4.62 11.88 -26.36
C ASP A 333 -5.79 11.13 -25.68
N ASP A 334 -5.52 10.00 -25.02
CA ASP A 334 -6.52 9.29 -24.21
C ASP A 334 -7.00 10.18 -23.04
N ILE A 335 -6.07 10.86 -22.35
CA ILE A 335 -6.39 11.78 -21.26
C ILE A 335 -7.19 12.98 -21.75
N ASP A 336 -6.81 13.60 -22.87
CA ASP A 336 -7.56 14.70 -23.46
C ASP A 336 -8.98 14.28 -23.84
N ALA A 337 -9.15 13.12 -24.46
CA ALA A 337 -10.46 12.55 -24.81
C ALA A 337 -11.34 12.32 -23.56
N ILE A 338 -10.76 11.82 -22.47
CA ILE A 338 -11.45 11.64 -21.19
C ILE A 338 -11.88 13.00 -20.62
N SER A 339 -10.96 13.97 -20.59
CA SER A 339 -11.21 15.29 -20.01
C SER A 339 -12.34 16.06 -20.71
N ARG A 340 -12.57 15.81 -22.01
CA ARG A 340 -13.65 16.44 -22.78
C ARG A 340 -15.02 15.85 -22.50
N ARG A 341 -15.11 14.60 -22.04
CA ARG A 341 -16.38 13.88 -21.82
C ARG A 341 -16.80 13.81 -20.37
N VAL A 342 -15.85 13.86 -19.43
CA VAL A 342 -16.13 13.67 -18.00
C VAL A 342 -16.32 15.03 -17.32
N PRO A 343 -17.48 15.28 -16.68
CA PRO A 343 -17.69 16.50 -15.93
C PRO A 343 -16.99 16.49 -14.59
N CYS A 344 -16.56 17.66 -14.11
CA CYS A 344 -16.10 17.83 -12.74
C CYS A 344 -17.29 17.75 -11.78
N LEU A 345 -17.34 16.73 -10.94
CA LEU A 345 -18.42 16.48 -9.98
C LEU A 345 -18.09 17.03 -8.60
N CYS A 346 -16.82 17.14 -8.25
CA CYS A 346 -16.35 17.45 -6.91
C CYS A 346 -15.36 18.61 -6.96
N LYS A 347 -15.58 19.62 -6.13
CA LYS A 347 -14.63 20.73 -5.93
C LYS A 347 -14.27 20.82 -4.46
N VAL A 348 -13.03 20.46 -4.17
CA VAL A 348 -12.43 20.56 -2.83
C VAL A 348 -11.13 21.36 -2.89
N ALA A 349 -10.58 21.72 -1.77
CA ALA A 349 -9.32 22.46 -1.72
C ALA A 349 -8.25 21.79 -2.62
N PRO A 350 -7.47 22.54 -3.41
CA PRO A 350 -7.38 23.99 -3.49
C PRO A 350 -8.46 24.67 -4.38
N ASN A 351 -9.35 23.92 -5.02
CA ASN A 351 -10.38 24.46 -5.94
C ASN A 351 -11.63 24.96 -5.18
N SER A 352 -11.65 24.88 -3.88
CA SER A 352 -12.70 25.36 -2.96
C SER A 352 -12.08 25.67 -1.59
N THR A 353 -12.53 26.73 -0.95
CA THR A 353 -12.20 27.07 0.44
C THR A 353 -13.15 26.43 1.45
N THR A 354 -14.22 25.80 0.97
CA THR A 354 -15.29 25.25 1.84
C THR A 354 -15.11 23.77 2.13
N TYR A 355 -14.66 23.00 1.13
CA TYR A 355 -14.63 21.55 1.19
C TYR A 355 -13.21 21.01 1.11
N HIS A 356 -12.94 19.99 1.92
CA HIS A 356 -11.67 19.26 1.99
C HIS A 356 -11.91 17.77 1.77
N ILE A 357 -10.85 16.97 1.74
CA ILE A 357 -10.92 15.52 1.48
C ILE A 357 -11.82 14.77 2.47
N GLU A 358 -11.90 15.24 3.72
CA GLU A 358 -12.79 14.66 4.72
C GLU A 358 -14.27 14.74 4.34
N HIS A 359 -14.68 15.78 3.61
CA HIS A 359 -16.05 15.92 3.11
C HIS A 359 -16.33 14.92 1.98
N VAL A 360 -15.35 14.64 1.13
CA VAL A 360 -15.45 13.59 0.10
C VAL A 360 -15.64 12.23 0.79
N HIS A 361 -14.86 11.96 1.85
CA HIS A 361 -15.00 10.73 2.64
C HIS A 361 -16.42 10.58 3.22
N ARG A 362 -16.94 11.62 3.85
CA ARG A 362 -18.30 11.65 4.43
C ARG A 362 -19.40 11.48 3.38
N ALA A 363 -19.17 11.91 2.15
CA ALA A 363 -20.09 11.75 1.03
C ALA A 363 -20.05 10.34 0.40
N GLY A 364 -19.22 9.42 0.93
CA GLY A 364 -19.08 8.05 0.47
C GLY A 364 -17.77 7.74 -0.23
N GLY A 365 -16.84 8.70 -0.26
CA GLY A 365 -15.48 8.53 -0.76
C GLY A 365 -15.40 8.23 -2.27
N ILE A 366 -14.32 7.60 -2.66
CA ILE A 366 -14.07 7.23 -4.06
C ILE A 366 -15.13 6.27 -4.63
N PRO A 367 -15.62 5.26 -3.88
CA PRO A 367 -16.70 4.41 -4.37
C PRO A 367 -17.96 5.18 -4.76
N ALA A 368 -18.31 6.24 -4.05
CA ALA A 368 -19.48 7.07 -4.41
C ALA A 368 -19.25 7.83 -5.72
N LEU A 369 -18.06 8.42 -5.91
CA LEU A 369 -17.71 9.11 -7.17
C LEU A 369 -17.69 8.14 -8.36
N LEU A 370 -17.07 6.97 -8.20
CA LEU A 370 -17.08 5.92 -9.22
C LEU A 370 -18.52 5.45 -9.53
N GLY A 371 -19.35 5.33 -8.50
CA GLY A 371 -20.77 4.98 -8.67
C GLY A 371 -21.55 6.00 -9.49
N GLU A 372 -21.28 7.31 -9.33
CA GLU A 372 -21.90 8.37 -10.16
C GLU A 372 -21.38 8.31 -11.61
N LEU A 373 -20.08 8.11 -11.80
CA LEU A 373 -19.50 7.95 -13.14
C LEU A 373 -20.04 6.71 -13.85
N ASP A 374 -20.22 5.60 -13.12
CA ASP A 374 -20.79 4.36 -13.66
C ASP A 374 -22.25 4.55 -14.08
N ARG A 375 -23.07 5.23 -13.26
CA ARG A 375 -24.46 5.59 -13.62
C ARG A 375 -24.54 6.45 -14.88
N ALA A 376 -23.53 7.30 -15.10
CA ALA A 376 -23.45 8.14 -16.29
C ALA A 376 -22.85 7.43 -17.52
N GLY A 377 -22.43 6.16 -17.39
CA GLY A 377 -21.81 5.39 -18.47
C GLY A 377 -20.42 5.91 -18.84
N LEU A 378 -19.67 6.46 -17.86
CA LEU A 378 -18.36 7.06 -18.05
C LEU A 378 -17.22 6.17 -17.57
N LEU A 379 -17.51 4.93 -17.12
CA LEU A 379 -16.53 3.93 -16.74
C LEU A 379 -16.59 2.70 -17.64
N ASN A 380 -15.44 2.06 -17.80
CA ASN A 380 -15.32 0.71 -18.34
C ASN A 380 -15.69 -0.30 -17.25
N ARG A 381 -16.44 -1.35 -17.61
CA ARG A 381 -16.95 -2.39 -16.69
C ARG A 381 -16.27 -3.74 -16.88
N ASP A 382 -15.32 -3.84 -17.83
CA ASP A 382 -14.69 -5.09 -18.26
C ASP A 382 -13.54 -5.48 -17.33
#